data_c0b4645fde7f2fc76f79f07877181a9e
#
_entry.id   c0b4645fde7f2fc76f79f07877181a9e
#
_cell.length_a   1.000
_cell.length_b   1.000
_cell.length_c   1.000
_cell.angle_alpha   90.00
_cell.angle_beta   90.00
_cell.angle_gamma   90.00
#
_symmetry.space_group_name_H-M   'P 1'
#
loop_
_entity.id
_entity.type
_entity.pdbx_description
1 polymer ?
#
loop_
_entity_poly.entity_id
_entity_poly.type
_entity_poly.pdbx_seq_one_letter_code
_entity_poly.pdbx_strand_id
1 'polypeptide(L)'
;FPCQPFSIMGFRKGFNDPRGNLFFEIARIAESKKPKVIFLENVANLLEHDDGKSFLTVYNALAPQGYSIRYQLMDSLEYGNVPQRRTRIFIVAFKDLEACERFKFPNKVELTTKLNDILVREVKHDDIYYYNKSSFYYDELRRIVTDKRALYKIYDSGVSRKAHYICPTLTANMGTYPDRVPIILDDYGIRKITPYECLALQGFPKDFRFPKIPLNSAYKQCGNSVVVPVIRRIAENIAEVLKTVD
;
A
#
# COMPACT_ATOMS: atom_id res chain seq x y z
N PHE A 1 4.54 -7.51 -8.12
CA PHE A 1 3.90 -7.54 -9.45
C PHE A 1 2.60 -6.74 -9.42
N PRO A 2 2.07 -6.29 -10.58
CA PRO A 2 0.91 -5.40 -10.62
C PRO A 2 -0.31 -5.97 -9.90
N CYS A 3 -0.93 -5.14 -9.04
CA CYS A 3 -2.12 -5.52 -8.27
C CYS A 3 -3.45 -5.24 -9.00
N GLN A 4 -3.42 -4.41 -10.07
CA GLN A 4 -4.64 -3.97 -10.75
C GLN A 4 -5.49 -5.12 -11.30
N PRO A 5 -4.93 -6.20 -11.88
CA PRO A 5 -5.70 -7.35 -12.34
C PRO A 5 -6.47 -8.08 -11.23
N PHE A 6 -5.98 -8.01 -9.99
CA PHE A 6 -6.51 -8.72 -8.82
C PHE A 6 -7.26 -7.82 -7.84
N SER A 7 -7.26 -6.50 -8.06
CA SER A 7 -7.90 -5.54 -7.16
C SER A 7 -9.43 -5.56 -7.29
N ILE A 8 -10.12 -5.44 -6.14
CA ILE A 8 -11.60 -5.31 -6.09
C ILE A 8 -12.09 -4.07 -6.87
N MET A 9 -11.29 -3.00 -6.90
CA MET A 9 -11.60 -1.76 -7.64
C MET A 9 -11.19 -1.81 -9.12
N GLY A 10 -10.57 -2.90 -9.59
CA GLY A 10 -10.17 -3.11 -10.98
C GLY A 10 -11.18 -3.97 -11.75
N PHE A 11 -10.86 -4.24 -13.04
CA PHE A 11 -11.69 -5.10 -13.91
C PHE A 11 -11.64 -6.60 -13.55
N ARG A 12 -10.91 -7.00 -12.51
CA ARG A 12 -10.78 -8.37 -12.00
C ARG A 12 -10.42 -9.43 -13.05
N LYS A 13 -9.65 -9.06 -14.09
CA LYS A 13 -9.28 -9.98 -15.16
C LYS A 13 -8.17 -10.98 -14.79
N GLY A 14 -7.57 -10.83 -13.60
CA GLY A 14 -6.53 -11.74 -13.13
C GLY A 14 -5.38 -11.89 -14.12
N PHE A 15 -4.96 -13.11 -14.36
CA PHE A 15 -3.92 -13.45 -15.35
C PHE A 15 -4.37 -13.31 -16.82
N ASN A 16 -5.64 -13.07 -17.09
CA ASN A 16 -6.13 -12.71 -18.45
C ASN A 16 -5.84 -11.23 -18.80
N ASP A 17 -5.39 -10.41 -17.84
CA ASP A 17 -4.87 -9.07 -18.10
C ASP A 17 -3.36 -9.15 -18.42
N PRO A 18 -2.86 -8.50 -19.49
CA PRO A 18 -1.42 -8.50 -19.82
C PRO A 18 -0.51 -8.08 -18.65
N ARG A 19 -1.01 -7.25 -17.74
CA ARG A 19 -0.28 -6.83 -16.54
C ARG A 19 -0.18 -7.96 -15.50
N GLY A 20 -1.15 -8.87 -15.44
CA GLY A 20 -1.09 -10.08 -14.60
C GLY A 20 0.03 -11.02 -15.04
N ASN A 21 0.33 -11.04 -16.33
CA ASN A 21 1.38 -11.86 -16.92
C ASN A 21 2.80 -11.46 -16.45
N LEU A 22 3.01 -10.26 -15.91
CA LEU A 22 4.30 -9.86 -15.34
C LEU A 22 4.73 -10.72 -14.14
N PHE A 23 3.82 -11.43 -13.50
CA PHE A 23 4.18 -12.44 -12.51
C PHE A 23 4.98 -13.60 -13.14
N PHE A 24 4.63 -14.05 -14.35
CA PHE A 24 5.36 -15.12 -15.02
C PHE A 24 6.79 -14.71 -15.41
N GLU A 25 7.06 -13.41 -15.60
CA GLU A 25 8.43 -12.93 -15.76
C GLU A 25 9.24 -13.09 -14.46
N ILE A 26 8.61 -12.88 -13.29
CA ILE A 26 9.26 -13.18 -12.01
C ILE A 26 9.58 -14.68 -11.93
N ALA A 27 8.62 -15.56 -12.27
CA ALA A 27 8.82 -16.99 -12.26
C ALA A 27 9.93 -17.43 -13.23
N ARG A 28 9.99 -16.87 -14.44
CA ARG A 28 11.05 -17.12 -15.43
C ARG A 28 12.43 -16.68 -14.92
N ILE A 29 12.52 -15.51 -14.29
CA ILE A 29 13.77 -15.01 -13.68
C ILE A 29 14.19 -15.93 -12.53
N ALA A 30 13.24 -16.35 -11.69
CA ALA A 30 13.48 -17.25 -10.58
C ALA A 30 14.03 -18.61 -11.04
N GLU A 31 13.48 -19.16 -12.12
CA GLU A 31 13.96 -20.40 -12.74
C GLU A 31 15.41 -20.28 -13.22
N SER A 32 15.73 -19.18 -13.91
CA SER A 32 17.06 -18.91 -14.45
C SER A 32 18.10 -18.58 -13.38
N LYS A 33 17.76 -17.73 -12.41
CA LYS A 33 18.70 -17.19 -11.41
C LYS A 33 18.72 -17.95 -10.10
N LYS A 34 17.70 -18.73 -9.82
CA LYS A 34 17.54 -19.58 -8.63
C LYS A 34 17.89 -18.84 -7.33
N PRO A 35 17.27 -17.65 -7.07
CA PRO A 35 17.55 -16.91 -5.85
C PRO A 35 17.22 -17.75 -4.62
N LYS A 36 17.97 -17.57 -3.51
CA LYS A 36 17.69 -18.25 -2.24
C LYS A 36 16.28 -17.97 -1.72
N VAL A 37 15.78 -16.74 -1.94
CA VAL A 37 14.46 -16.29 -1.49
C VAL A 37 13.78 -15.43 -2.57
N ILE A 38 12.47 -15.59 -2.68
CA ILE A 38 11.59 -14.69 -3.45
C ILE A 38 10.61 -14.07 -2.45
N PHE A 39 10.58 -12.74 -2.38
CA PHE A 39 9.66 -11.98 -1.54
C PHE A 39 8.70 -11.17 -2.39
N LEU A 40 7.40 -11.48 -2.30
CA LEU A 40 6.34 -10.86 -3.11
C LEU A 40 5.32 -10.17 -2.20
N GLU A 41 4.76 -9.07 -2.70
CA GLU A 41 3.62 -8.35 -2.10
C GLU A 41 2.52 -8.17 -3.14
N ASN A 42 1.26 -8.28 -2.69
CA ASN A 42 0.10 -7.93 -3.51
C ASN A 42 -1.11 -7.56 -2.63
N VAL A 43 -2.22 -7.17 -3.28
CA VAL A 43 -3.49 -6.92 -2.58
C VAL A 43 -4.02 -8.20 -1.93
N ALA A 44 -4.70 -8.05 -0.78
CA ALA A 44 -5.28 -9.18 -0.05
C ALA A 44 -6.22 -10.04 -0.94
N ASN A 45 -6.94 -9.39 -1.84
CA ASN A 45 -7.87 -10.06 -2.75
C ASN A 45 -7.20 -11.09 -3.69
N LEU A 46 -5.88 -11.09 -3.86
CA LEU A 46 -5.18 -12.13 -4.62
C LEU A 46 -5.47 -13.54 -4.08
N LEU A 47 -5.65 -13.65 -2.76
CA LEU A 47 -5.90 -14.93 -2.10
C LEU A 47 -7.29 -15.52 -2.44
N GLU A 48 -8.30 -14.65 -2.61
CA GLU A 48 -9.69 -15.04 -2.85
C GLU A 48 -10.11 -14.88 -4.33
N HIS A 49 -9.30 -14.18 -5.12
CA HIS A 49 -9.61 -13.88 -6.51
C HIS A 49 -9.76 -15.17 -7.33
N ASP A 50 -10.87 -15.25 -8.09
CA ASP A 50 -11.24 -16.41 -8.91
C ASP A 50 -11.24 -17.72 -8.09
N ASP A 51 -11.95 -17.70 -6.96
CA ASP A 51 -12.07 -18.83 -6.03
C ASP A 51 -10.70 -19.40 -5.59
N GLY A 52 -9.73 -18.51 -5.37
CA GLY A 52 -8.37 -18.86 -4.97
C GLY A 52 -7.44 -19.29 -6.09
N LYS A 53 -7.93 -19.43 -7.33
CA LYS A 53 -7.12 -19.88 -8.48
C LYS A 53 -5.95 -18.95 -8.78
N SER A 54 -6.11 -17.65 -8.55
CA SER A 54 -5.03 -16.68 -8.75
C SER A 54 -3.85 -16.91 -7.80
N PHE A 55 -4.11 -17.15 -6.52
CA PHE A 55 -3.04 -17.51 -5.58
C PHE A 55 -2.44 -18.87 -5.93
N LEU A 56 -3.27 -19.85 -6.27
CA LEU A 56 -2.83 -21.19 -6.68
C LEU A 56 -1.93 -21.12 -7.94
N THR A 57 -2.19 -20.22 -8.87
CA THR A 57 -1.32 -19.98 -10.02
C THR A 57 0.07 -19.50 -9.60
N VAL A 58 0.15 -18.58 -8.63
CA VAL A 58 1.43 -18.15 -8.06
C VAL A 58 2.17 -19.31 -7.40
N TYR A 59 1.45 -20.09 -6.61
CA TYR A 59 1.99 -21.27 -5.93
C TYR A 59 2.54 -22.30 -6.94
N ASN A 60 1.72 -22.68 -7.94
CA ASN A 60 2.08 -23.69 -8.93
C ASN A 60 3.18 -23.26 -9.90
N ALA A 61 3.46 -21.97 -10.02
CA ALA A 61 4.57 -21.47 -10.80
C ALA A 61 5.91 -21.54 -10.06
N LEU A 62 5.92 -21.50 -8.73
CA LEU A 62 7.13 -21.46 -7.91
C LEU A 62 7.45 -22.81 -7.26
N ALA A 63 6.45 -23.55 -6.79
CA ALA A 63 6.67 -24.82 -6.09
C ALA A 63 7.38 -25.89 -6.94
N PRO A 64 7.05 -26.09 -8.24
CA PRO A 64 7.78 -27.03 -9.09
C PRO A 64 9.25 -26.64 -9.34
N GLN A 65 9.57 -25.35 -9.18
CA GLN A 65 10.95 -24.88 -9.24
C GLN A 65 11.73 -25.16 -7.95
N GLY A 66 11.15 -25.88 -6.97
CA GLY A 66 11.75 -26.24 -5.70
C GLY A 66 11.71 -25.14 -4.64
N TYR A 67 10.72 -24.23 -4.72
CA TYR A 67 10.48 -23.24 -3.66
C TYR A 67 9.40 -23.73 -2.69
N SER A 68 9.73 -23.68 -1.40
CA SER A 68 8.79 -23.84 -0.29
C SER A 68 8.21 -22.49 0.09
N ILE A 69 6.88 -22.37 0.23
CA ILE A 69 6.17 -21.09 0.26
C ILE A 69 5.49 -20.88 1.61
N ARG A 70 5.70 -19.69 2.20
CA ARG A 70 4.93 -19.14 3.32
C ARG A 70 4.21 -17.90 2.86
N TYR A 71 2.99 -17.67 3.36
CA TYR A 71 2.27 -16.43 3.08
C TYR A 71 1.43 -16.00 4.29
N GLN A 72 1.16 -14.70 4.38
CA GLN A 72 0.31 -14.13 5.43
C GLN A 72 -0.34 -12.84 4.96
N LEU A 73 -1.61 -12.63 5.37
CA LEU A 73 -2.28 -11.34 5.28
C LEU A 73 -1.85 -10.48 6.48
N MET A 74 -1.40 -9.27 6.20
CA MET A 74 -0.96 -8.33 7.24
C MET A 74 -1.54 -6.94 6.98
N ASP A 75 -2.13 -6.34 8.01
CA ASP A 75 -2.59 -4.94 7.98
C ASP A 75 -1.52 -4.02 8.55
N SER A 76 -1.28 -2.89 7.90
CA SER A 76 -0.25 -1.93 8.32
C SER A 76 -0.49 -1.33 9.71
N LEU A 77 -1.74 -1.26 10.17
CA LEU A 77 -2.05 -0.85 11.54
C LEU A 77 -1.46 -1.80 12.57
N GLU A 78 -1.58 -3.10 12.32
CA GLU A 78 -1.20 -4.16 13.26
C GLU A 78 0.28 -4.54 13.18
N TYR A 79 0.91 -4.33 12.03
CA TYR A 79 2.27 -4.84 11.77
C TYR A 79 3.29 -3.75 11.47
N GLY A 80 2.85 -2.50 11.18
CA GLY A 80 3.72 -1.42 10.74
C GLY A 80 3.78 -0.21 11.68
N ASN A 81 2.93 -0.17 12.72
CA ASN A 81 2.77 1.01 13.59
C ASN A 81 2.56 2.31 12.77
N VAL A 82 1.75 2.25 11.71
CA VAL A 82 1.36 3.42 10.93
C VAL A 82 -0.16 3.56 10.91
N PRO A 83 -0.72 4.78 11.04
CA PRO A 83 -2.17 4.99 11.15
C PRO A 83 -2.84 4.96 9.76
N GLN A 84 -2.55 3.94 8.97
CA GLN A 84 -3.17 3.66 7.67
C GLN A 84 -3.68 2.22 7.65
N ARG A 85 -4.94 2.00 7.30
CA ARG A 85 -5.46 0.66 7.04
C ARG A 85 -5.07 0.23 5.63
N ARG A 86 -4.17 -0.76 5.56
CA ARG A 86 -3.69 -1.32 4.29
C ARG A 86 -3.35 -2.79 4.47
N THR A 87 -4.33 -3.66 4.23
CA THR A 87 -4.11 -5.10 4.27
C THR A 87 -3.49 -5.58 2.96
N ARG A 88 -2.43 -6.38 3.05
CA ARG A 88 -1.72 -6.96 1.91
C ARG A 88 -1.40 -8.42 2.18
N ILE A 89 -1.32 -9.20 1.11
CA ILE A 89 -0.71 -10.53 1.16
C ILE A 89 0.79 -10.37 0.94
N PHE A 90 1.54 -10.99 1.84
CA PHE A 90 2.99 -11.15 1.73
C PHE A 90 3.30 -12.63 1.51
N ILE A 91 4.11 -12.92 0.49
CA ILE A 91 4.48 -14.28 0.09
C ILE A 91 5.99 -14.36 0.12
N VAL A 92 6.53 -15.31 0.87
CA VAL A 92 7.97 -15.57 0.94
C VAL A 92 8.21 -17.01 0.51
N ALA A 93 8.99 -17.20 -0.52
CA ALA A 93 9.32 -18.50 -1.08
C ALA A 93 10.83 -18.76 -0.92
N PHE A 94 11.18 -19.83 -0.22
CA PHE A 94 12.56 -20.23 0.06
C PHE A 94 12.97 -21.40 -0.81
N LYS A 95 14.22 -21.37 -1.30
CA LYS A 95 14.82 -22.48 -2.01
C LYS A 95 15.20 -23.61 -1.04
N ASP A 96 15.54 -23.26 0.16
CA ASP A 96 15.88 -24.16 1.25
C ASP A 96 14.63 -24.46 2.11
N LEU A 97 14.34 -25.73 2.35
CA LEU A 97 13.17 -26.18 3.12
C LEU A 97 13.32 -25.82 4.59
N GLU A 98 14.51 -26.02 5.18
CA GLU A 98 14.77 -25.73 6.59
C GLU A 98 14.61 -24.23 6.88
N ALA A 99 15.11 -23.38 5.97
CA ALA A 99 14.88 -21.93 6.03
C ALA A 99 13.39 -21.59 6.01
N CYS A 100 12.61 -22.24 5.17
CA CYS A 100 11.15 -22.05 5.10
C CYS A 100 10.46 -22.49 6.40
N GLU A 101 10.86 -23.60 7.00
CA GLU A 101 10.28 -24.12 8.25
C GLU A 101 10.58 -23.21 9.44
N ARG A 102 11.80 -22.68 9.53
CA ARG A 102 12.25 -21.74 10.57
C ARG A 102 11.65 -20.34 10.41
N PHE A 103 11.35 -19.93 9.18
CA PHE A 103 10.83 -18.59 8.93
C PHE A 103 9.46 -18.39 9.58
N LYS A 104 9.31 -17.26 10.27
CA LYS A 104 8.02 -16.78 10.82
C LYS A 104 7.81 -15.33 10.40
N PHE A 105 6.59 -15.02 10.02
CA PHE A 105 6.20 -13.62 9.86
C PHE A 105 6.30 -12.88 11.20
N PRO A 106 6.56 -11.54 11.18
CA PRO A 106 6.69 -10.77 12.41
C PRO A 106 5.38 -10.77 13.21
N ASN A 107 5.49 -10.67 14.52
CA ASN A 107 4.34 -10.50 15.41
C ASN A 107 3.67 -9.15 15.21
N LYS A 108 2.40 -9.02 15.64
CA LYS A 108 1.70 -7.74 15.70
C LYS A 108 2.44 -6.76 16.63
N VAL A 109 2.26 -5.47 16.38
CA VAL A 109 2.76 -4.37 17.21
C VAL A 109 1.61 -3.45 17.56
N GLU A 110 1.73 -2.77 18.68
CA GLU A 110 0.78 -1.75 19.09
C GLU A 110 0.87 -0.52 18.16
N LEU A 111 -0.29 0.03 17.79
CA LEU A 111 -0.37 1.29 17.06
C LEU A 111 -0.19 2.47 18.04
N THR A 112 1.00 2.99 18.14
CA THR A 112 1.33 4.16 18.95
C THR A 112 1.40 5.46 18.15
N THR A 113 1.73 5.36 16.85
CA THR A 113 1.78 6.51 15.94
C THR A 113 0.39 7.05 15.67
N LYS A 114 0.19 8.34 15.95
CA LYS A 114 -1.10 9.00 15.72
C LYS A 114 -1.13 9.68 14.36
N LEU A 115 -2.32 9.80 13.78
CA LEU A 115 -2.51 10.52 12.51
C LEU A 115 -2.06 11.98 12.59
N ASN A 116 -2.27 12.63 13.75
CA ASN A 116 -1.86 14.00 13.98
C ASN A 116 -0.33 14.20 14.10
N ASP A 117 0.43 13.13 14.35
CA ASP A 117 1.90 13.20 14.35
C ASP A 117 2.46 13.29 12.91
N ILE A 118 1.61 12.99 11.93
CA ILE A 118 1.96 12.94 10.51
C ILE A 118 1.38 14.12 9.74
N LEU A 119 0.11 14.48 10.01
CA LEU A 119 -0.60 15.52 9.29
C LEU A 119 -0.36 16.88 9.93
N VAL A 120 0.39 17.73 9.25
CA VAL A 120 0.71 19.10 9.71
C VAL A 120 -0.43 20.05 9.36
N ARG A 121 -1.13 20.58 10.37
CA ARG A 121 -2.30 21.46 10.19
C ARG A 121 -2.03 22.92 10.43
N GLU A 122 -0.94 23.22 11.15
CA GLU A 122 -0.57 24.56 11.62
C GLU A 122 0.32 25.32 10.63
N VAL A 123 0.74 24.66 9.54
CA VAL A 123 1.59 25.24 8.50
C VAL A 123 0.82 25.33 7.19
N LYS A 124 0.80 26.53 6.58
CA LYS A 124 0.23 26.70 5.27
C LYS A 124 1.08 25.98 4.21
N HIS A 125 0.40 25.13 3.44
CA HIS A 125 0.98 24.48 2.26
C HIS A 125 0.75 25.32 1.00
N ASP A 126 1.33 24.87 -0.12
CA ASP A 126 1.09 25.51 -1.42
C ASP A 126 -0.40 25.49 -1.79
N ASP A 127 -0.88 26.52 -2.43
CA ASP A 127 -2.30 26.70 -2.77
C ASP A 127 -2.85 25.58 -3.67
N ILE A 128 -1.99 24.85 -4.38
CA ILE A 128 -2.37 23.68 -5.20
C ILE A 128 -3.03 22.56 -4.40
N TYR A 129 -2.79 22.50 -3.09
CA TYR A 129 -3.41 21.49 -2.22
C TYR A 129 -4.79 21.92 -1.72
N TYR A 130 -5.12 23.21 -1.73
CA TYR A 130 -6.35 23.74 -1.18
C TYR A 130 -7.50 23.76 -2.18
N TYR A 131 -8.70 23.41 -1.70
CA TYR A 131 -9.93 23.58 -2.44
C TYR A 131 -10.42 25.02 -2.30
N ASN A 132 -10.86 25.60 -3.40
CA ASN A 132 -11.40 26.95 -3.48
C ASN A 132 -12.70 26.97 -4.30
N LYS A 133 -13.33 28.14 -4.44
CA LYS A 133 -14.62 28.32 -5.13
C LYS A 133 -14.66 27.78 -6.57
N SER A 134 -13.52 27.66 -7.25
CA SER A 134 -13.45 27.10 -8.60
C SER A 134 -13.34 25.56 -8.62
N SER A 135 -13.17 24.93 -7.46
CA SER A 135 -13.08 23.47 -7.34
C SER A 135 -14.45 22.83 -7.47
N PHE A 136 -14.58 21.79 -8.28
CA PHE A 136 -15.86 21.14 -8.63
C PHE A 136 -16.72 20.74 -7.41
N TYR A 137 -16.10 20.23 -6.34
CA TYR A 137 -16.82 19.79 -5.13
C TYR A 137 -16.81 20.82 -3.99
N TYR A 138 -16.48 22.10 -4.24
CA TYR A 138 -16.21 23.06 -3.19
C TYR A 138 -17.37 23.29 -2.21
N ASP A 139 -18.58 23.45 -2.71
CA ASP A 139 -19.76 23.71 -1.87
C ASP A 139 -20.12 22.49 -1.02
N GLU A 140 -19.99 21.29 -1.59
CA GLU A 140 -20.20 20.04 -0.85
C GLU A 140 -19.11 19.84 0.20
N LEU A 141 -17.84 20.10 -0.14
CA LEU A 141 -16.71 20.03 0.79
C LEU A 141 -16.91 20.97 1.97
N ARG A 142 -17.30 22.22 1.72
CA ARG A 142 -17.57 23.20 2.80
C ARG A 142 -18.66 22.75 3.76
N ARG A 143 -19.68 22.09 3.26
CA ARG A 143 -20.77 21.57 4.08
C ARG A 143 -20.37 20.37 4.93
N ILE A 144 -19.53 19.48 4.40
CA ILE A 144 -19.22 18.17 5.01
C ILE A 144 -17.92 18.21 5.80
N VAL A 145 -16.89 18.93 5.33
CA VAL A 145 -15.55 18.95 5.93
C VAL A 145 -15.51 20.00 7.05
N THR A 146 -15.98 19.63 8.24
CA THR A 146 -16.15 20.52 9.40
C THR A 146 -15.33 20.12 10.61
N ASP A 147 -14.85 18.87 10.69
CA ASP A 147 -14.09 18.35 11.83
C ASP A 147 -12.61 18.24 11.49
N LYS A 148 -11.76 19.02 12.15
CA LYS A 148 -10.30 18.98 11.99
C LYS A 148 -9.66 17.63 12.33
N ARG A 149 -10.32 16.78 13.11
CA ARG A 149 -9.79 15.46 13.50
C ARG A 149 -10.14 14.35 12.52
N ALA A 150 -11.03 14.61 11.56
CA ALA A 150 -11.49 13.63 10.60
C ALA A 150 -10.71 13.69 9.28
N LEU A 151 -10.69 12.56 8.58
CA LEU A 151 -10.31 12.44 7.19
C LEU A 151 -11.57 12.32 6.33
N TYR A 152 -11.51 12.91 5.16
CA TYR A 152 -12.58 12.89 4.17
C TYR A 152 -12.04 12.38 2.84
N LYS A 153 -12.89 11.95 1.95
CA LYS A 153 -12.52 11.51 0.61
C LYS A 153 -13.67 11.73 -0.36
N ILE A 154 -13.36 12.13 -1.59
CA ILE A 154 -14.31 12.22 -2.69
C ILE A 154 -14.44 10.82 -3.32
N TYR A 155 -15.66 10.39 -3.52
CA TYR A 155 -16.07 9.21 -4.27
C TYR A 155 -16.96 9.61 -5.43
N ASP A 156 -17.31 8.66 -6.28
CA ASP A 156 -18.25 8.89 -7.37
C ASP A 156 -19.66 9.31 -6.87
N SER A 157 -19.98 8.91 -5.62
CA SER A 157 -21.23 9.27 -4.92
C SER A 157 -21.15 10.60 -4.14
N GLY A 158 -20.04 11.34 -4.21
CA GLY A 158 -19.83 12.59 -3.48
C GLY A 158 -18.78 12.50 -2.36
N VAL A 159 -18.78 13.49 -1.47
CA VAL A 159 -17.85 13.60 -0.35
C VAL A 159 -18.29 12.72 0.81
N SER A 160 -17.38 11.89 1.32
CA SER A 160 -17.64 11.02 2.47
C SER A 160 -16.62 11.25 3.59
N ARG A 161 -17.12 11.34 4.82
CA ARG A 161 -16.28 11.35 6.02
C ARG A 161 -15.71 9.96 6.26
N LYS A 162 -14.44 9.88 6.62
CA LYS A 162 -13.77 8.65 7.04
C LYS A 162 -13.60 8.60 8.56
N ALA A 163 -13.17 7.45 9.05
CA ALA A 163 -12.93 7.26 10.47
C ALA A 163 -11.91 8.28 11.00
N HIS A 164 -12.11 8.68 12.25
CA HIS A 164 -11.10 9.45 12.98
C HIS A 164 -9.85 8.59 13.19
N TYR A 165 -8.69 9.22 13.20
CA TYR A 165 -7.40 8.63 13.60
C TYR A 165 -6.77 7.59 12.66
N ILE A 166 -7.47 7.10 11.64
CA ILE A 166 -6.97 6.08 10.71
C ILE A 166 -7.19 6.54 9.26
N CYS A 167 -6.10 6.60 8.50
CA CYS A 167 -6.16 6.86 7.06
C CYS A 167 -6.63 5.61 6.32
N PRO A 168 -7.58 5.72 5.37
CA PRO A 168 -7.91 4.62 4.47
C PRO A 168 -6.72 4.30 3.56
N THR A 169 -6.75 3.12 2.93
CA THR A 169 -5.72 2.72 1.96
C THR A 169 -5.48 3.81 0.92
N LEU A 170 -4.23 4.26 0.83
CA LEU A 170 -3.76 5.12 -0.25
C LEU A 170 -3.70 4.30 -1.54
N THR A 171 -4.27 4.81 -2.62
CA THR A 171 -4.49 4.08 -3.87
C THR A 171 -3.81 4.76 -5.06
N ALA A 172 -3.46 3.98 -6.09
CA ALA A 172 -2.75 4.49 -7.28
C ALA A 172 -3.55 5.49 -8.13
N ASN A 173 -4.87 5.59 -7.90
CA ASN A 173 -5.74 6.55 -8.58
C ASN A 173 -5.88 7.90 -7.84
N MET A 174 -5.06 8.13 -6.79
CA MET A 174 -4.94 9.46 -6.19
C MET A 174 -4.37 10.46 -7.21
N GLY A 175 -4.85 11.69 -7.15
CA GLY A 175 -4.45 12.76 -8.08
C GLY A 175 -5.08 12.67 -9.47
N THR A 176 -6.00 11.72 -9.72
CA THR A 176 -6.81 11.65 -10.93
C THR A 176 -8.27 11.95 -10.60
N TYR A 177 -9.03 12.46 -11.60
CA TYR A 177 -10.46 12.76 -11.39
C TYR A 177 -11.23 11.54 -10.87
N PRO A 178 -12.10 11.67 -9.86
CA PRO A 178 -12.51 12.87 -9.09
C PRO A 178 -11.57 13.25 -7.91
N ASP A 179 -10.30 13.09 -8.01
CA ASP A 179 -9.26 13.37 -7.01
C ASP A 179 -9.44 12.59 -5.69
N ARG A 180 -9.05 11.33 -5.72
CA ARG A 180 -9.25 10.38 -4.61
C ARG A 180 -8.20 10.49 -3.49
N VAL A 181 -7.51 11.63 -3.39
CA VAL A 181 -6.59 11.92 -2.29
C VAL A 181 -7.39 12.15 -1.01
N PRO A 182 -6.96 11.66 0.15
CA PRO A 182 -7.58 12.02 1.41
C PRO A 182 -7.54 13.53 1.67
N ILE A 183 -8.61 14.05 2.26
CA ILE A 183 -8.87 15.48 2.49
C ILE A 183 -8.94 15.71 3.99
N ILE A 184 -8.39 16.84 4.43
CA ILE A 184 -8.47 17.32 5.81
C ILE A 184 -8.90 18.79 5.85
N LEU A 185 -9.36 19.20 7.02
CA LEU A 185 -9.48 20.60 7.40
C LEU A 185 -8.25 20.97 8.23
N ASP A 186 -7.48 21.95 7.77
CA ASP A 186 -6.40 22.54 8.53
C ASP A 186 -6.73 23.98 8.98
N ASP A 187 -5.75 24.72 9.48
CA ASP A 187 -5.95 26.09 9.96
C ASP A 187 -6.17 27.10 8.83
N TYR A 188 -5.85 26.73 7.60
CA TYR A 188 -5.92 27.59 6.41
C TYR A 188 -7.06 27.22 5.48
N GLY A 189 -7.68 26.04 5.64
CA GLY A 189 -8.82 25.63 4.84
C GLY A 189 -8.94 24.13 4.60
N ILE A 190 -9.73 23.78 3.61
CA ILE A 190 -9.93 22.38 3.18
C ILE A 190 -8.87 22.05 2.16
N ARG A 191 -8.07 21.01 2.45
CA ARG A 191 -7.01 20.61 1.53
C ARG A 191 -6.85 19.10 1.38
N LYS A 192 -6.20 18.70 0.30
CA LYS A 192 -5.64 17.37 0.13
C LYS A 192 -4.43 17.20 1.05
N ILE A 193 -4.21 15.98 1.56
CA ILE A 193 -2.91 15.67 2.15
C ILE A 193 -1.82 15.69 1.06
N THR A 194 -0.62 16.11 1.42
CA THR A 194 0.50 16.21 0.48
C THR A 194 1.08 14.83 0.14
N PRO A 195 1.83 14.67 -0.96
CA PRO A 195 2.57 13.43 -1.24
C PRO A 195 3.54 13.03 -0.13
N TYR A 196 4.15 13.99 0.56
CA TYR A 196 5.04 13.71 1.70
C TYR A 196 4.29 13.20 2.93
N GLU A 197 3.09 13.72 3.20
CA GLU A 197 2.19 13.16 4.23
C GLU A 197 1.73 11.74 3.84
N CYS A 198 1.48 11.48 2.54
CA CYS A 198 1.20 10.14 2.05
C CYS A 198 2.37 9.16 2.28
N LEU A 199 3.62 9.60 2.03
CA LEU A 199 4.82 8.80 2.30
C LEU A 199 4.99 8.54 3.80
N ALA A 200 4.80 9.56 4.64
CA ALA A 200 4.87 9.43 6.08
C ALA A 200 3.83 8.44 6.63
N LEU A 201 2.60 8.43 6.08
CA LEU A 201 1.56 7.43 6.35
C LEU A 201 1.95 6.01 5.95
N GLN A 202 2.98 5.83 5.14
CA GLN A 202 3.55 4.54 4.77
C GLN A 202 4.91 4.27 5.45
N GLY A 203 5.30 5.14 6.39
CA GLY A 203 6.52 4.97 7.17
C GLY A 203 7.82 5.18 6.39
N PHE A 204 7.78 5.95 5.29
CA PHE A 204 9.00 6.38 4.61
C PHE A 204 9.83 7.32 5.49
N PRO A 205 11.16 7.29 5.37
CA PRO A 205 12.02 8.20 6.13
C PRO A 205 11.78 9.66 5.72
N LYS A 206 11.96 10.58 6.68
CA LYS A 206 11.68 12.02 6.48
C LYS A 206 12.59 12.70 5.45
N ASP A 207 13.73 12.11 5.16
CA ASP A 207 14.70 12.58 4.17
C ASP A 207 14.44 12.04 2.75
N PHE A 208 13.46 11.16 2.58
CA PHE A 208 13.05 10.70 1.25
C PHE A 208 12.58 11.89 0.40
N ARG A 209 13.04 11.96 -0.85
CA ARG A 209 12.66 13.01 -1.78
C ARG A 209 12.17 12.45 -3.10
N PHE A 210 11.09 13.03 -3.61
CA PHE A 210 10.69 12.79 -4.99
C PHE A 210 11.66 13.47 -5.94
N PRO A 211 11.98 12.86 -7.09
CA PRO A 211 12.56 13.60 -8.20
C PRO A 211 11.56 14.66 -8.69
N LYS A 212 11.99 15.55 -9.59
CA LYS A 212 11.09 16.54 -10.20
C LYS A 212 10.07 15.82 -11.10
N ILE A 213 8.87 15.55 -10.57
CA ILE A 213 7.77 14.87 -11.26
C ILE A 213 6.45 15.64 -11.06
N PRO A 214 5.47 15.47 -11.95
CA PRO A 214 4.13 16.01 -11.76
C PRO A 214 3.47 15.52 -10.46
N LEU A 215 2.65 16.37 -9.84
CA LEU A 215 1.99 16.09 -8.57
C LEU A 215 1.14 14.80 -8.59
N ASN A 216 0.38 14.58 -9.67
CA ASN A 216 -0.41 13.36 -9.84
C ASN A 216 0.46 12.10 -9.96
N SER A 217 1.66 12.21 -10.53
CA SER A 217 2.63 11.11 -10.57
C SER A 217 3.18 10.79 -9.18
N ALA A 218 3.44 11.81 -8.35
CA ALA A 218 3.85 11.62 -6.96
C ALA A 218 2.76 10.89 -6.15
N TYR A 219 1.51 11.31 -6.26
CA TYR A 219 0.38 10.61 -5.62
C TYR A 219 0.22 9.18 -6.10
N LYS A 220 0.36 8.93 -7.41
CA LYS A 220 0.30 7.59 -7.98
C LYS A 220 1.40 6.69 -7.43
N GLN A 221 2.62 7.22 -7.28
CA GLN A 221 3.74 6.49 -6.68
C GLN A 221 3.45 6.15 -5.21
N CYS A 222 2.94 7.11 -4.42
CA CYS A 222 2.52 6.83 -3.05
C CYS A 222 1.49 5.68 -2.98
N GLY A 223 0.47 5.70 -3.85
CA GLY A 223 -0.55 4.66 -3.87
C GLY A 223 -0.03 3.27 -4.25
N ASN A 224 0.93 3.21 -5.18
CA ASN A 224 1.58 1.96 -5.60
C ASN A 224 2.68 1.47 -4.65
N SER A 225 3.04 2.28 -3.67
CA SER A 225 4.12 1.97 -2.74
C SER A 225 3.68 0.97 -1.66
N VAL A 226 4.62 0.58 -0.83
CA VAL A 226 4.47 -0.35 0.29
C VAL A 226 4.61 0.36 1.64
N VAL A 227 4.15 -0.26 2.72
CA VAL A 227 4.39 0.23 4.08
C VAL A 227 5.77 -0.24 4.53
N VAL A 228 6.71 0.70 4.58
CA VAL A 228 8.14 0.43 4.82
C VAL A 228 8.41 -0.36 6.11
N PRO A 229 7.81 -0.03 7.28
CA PRO A 229 8.05 -0.80 8.50
C PRO A 229 7.63 -2.26 8.40
N VAL A 230 6.55 -2.59 7.68
CA VAL A 230 6.10 -3.97 7.49
C VAL A 230 7.12 -4.75 6.66
N ILE A 231 7.55 -4.16 5.51
CA ILE A 231 8.56 -4.78 4.64
C ILE A 231 9.86 -5.00 5.38
N ARG A 232 10.33 -3.99 6.14
CA ARG A 232 11.56 -4.08 6.94
C ARG A 232 11.53 -5.26 7.89
N ARG A 233 10.48 -5.41 8.70
CA ARG A 233 10.36 -6.47 9.69
C ARG A 233 10.29 -7.87 9.05
N ILE A 234 9.64 -8.01 7.91
CA ILE A 234 9.64 -9.28 7.16
C ILE A 234 11.04 -9.57 6.62
N ALA A 235 11.71 -8.57 6.04
CA ALA A 235 13.06 -8.72 5.49
C ALA A 235 14.11 -9.04 6.56
N GLU A 236 13.98 -8.45 7.76
CA GLU A 236 14.83 -8.78 8.92
C GLU A 236 14.69 -10.25 9.31
N ASN A 237 13.46 -10.77 9.41
CA ASN A 237 13.21 -12.18 9.72
C ASN A 237 13.73 -13.11 8.60
N ILE A 238 13.61 -12.73 7.33
CA ILE A 238 14.20 -13.47 6.20
C ILE A 238 15.73 -13.51 6.35
N ALA A 239 16.35 -12.36 6.59
CA ALA A 239 17.82 -12.26 6.71
C ALA A 239 18.36 -13.06 7.92
N GLU A 240 17.62 -13.06 9.03
CA GLU A 240 17.99 -13.86 10.23
C GLU A 240 18.01 -15.36 9.91
N VAL A 241 16.95 -15.86 9.28
CA VAL A 241 16.88 -17.28 8.92
C VAL A 241 17.97 -17.68 7.93
N LEU A 242 18.24 -16.84 6.92
CA LEU A 242 19.29 -17.14 5.93
C LEU A 242 20.69 -17.24 6.53
N LYS A 243 20.97 -16.54 7.64
CA LYS A 243 22.26 -16.66 8.35
C LYS A 243 22.43 -17.99 9.08
N THR A 244 21.35 -18.72 9.30
CA THR A 244 21.36 -19.96 10.10
C THR A 244 21.40 -21.24 9.25
N VAL A 245 21.28 -21.12 7.92
CA VAL A 245 21.22 -22.25 6.97
C VAL A 245 22.33 -22.16 5.89
N ASP A 246 23.33 -21.31 6.07
CA ASP A 246 24.54 -21.22 5.20
C ASP A 246 25.65 -22.15 5.65
#